data_826d59c74998c7fcf84f0230e6c572ce
#
_entry.id   826d59c74998c7fcf84f0230e6c572ce
#
_cell.length_a   1.000
_cell.length_b   1.000
_cell.length_c   1.000
_cell.angle_alpha   90.00
_cell.angle_beta   90.00
_cell.angle_gamma   90.00
#
_symmetry.space_group_name_H-M   'P 1'
#
loop_
_entity.id
_entity.type
_entity.pdbx_description
1 polymer ?
#
loop_
_entity_poly.entity_id
_entity_poly.type
_entity_poly.pdbx_seq_one_letter_code
_entity_poly.pdbx_strand_id
1 'polypeptide(L)'
;MAAKNIGKITQIIGAVLDVKYAEGKLPEINEAIKITRKDGTELVVEVAQHLGDDVVRCIAMGPTDGLVRGMDAVATGAAISVPVGENTLGRIFNVLGEPIDEKPAPTDVEYEPIHRKAPSFEEQATEAELLETGIKVIDLLCPYQKGGKIGLFGGAGVGKTVLIQELITNIATEHGGYSVFTGVGERTREGNDLYYEMMESGVINKTAMVFGQMNEPPGARMRVGLTGLTMAEYFRDKGGKDVLLFIDNIFRFTQAGSEVSALLGRMPSSVGYQPTLQTEMGARQERITSTKNGSITSVQAVYVPADDLTDPAPATTFAHLDAKVVLSRAITQLGIYPAVDPLDSSSRMLDPNIVGEDHYNVARGVQEVLQKYKELQDIIAMLGMEELSEEDKITVARARKIQRFLSQPFFVATQFTGFEGRYVPINETIQGFKEILEGKHDDIPEGHFLNAGNIDDVLARVK
;
A
#
# COMPACT_ATOMS: atom_id res chain seq x y z
N MET A 1 37.81 20.37 8.18
CA MET A 1 37.20 19.26 7.44
C MET A 1 37.67 17.97 8.10
N ALA A 2 36.76 17.14 8.58
CA ALA A 2 37.15 15.83 9.09
C ALA A 2 37.78 15.02 7.96
N ALA A 3 38.83 14.25 8.28
CA ALA A 3 39.52 13.44 7.26
C ALA A 3 38.48 12.41 6.72
N LYS A 4 38.30 12.37 5.38
CA LYS A 4 37.42 11.41 4.73
C LYS A 4 37.89 9.99 5.04
N ASN A 5 36.98 9.15 5.49
CA ASN A 5 37.24 7.73 5.68
C ASN A 5 37.10 7.01 4.34
N ILE A 6 38.21 6.64 3.72
CA ILE A 6 38.29 6.10 2.36
C ILE A 6 38.73 4.64 2.44
N GLY A 7 37.87 3.73 1.95
CA GLY A 7 38.19 2.33 1.75
C GLY A 7 38.49 2.01 0.28
N LYS A 8 38.85 0.78 0.02
CA LYS A 8 39.13 0.23 -1.31
C LYS A 8 38.24 -0.97 -1.61
N ILE A 9 37.65 -0.99 -2.78
CA ILE A 9 36.89 -2.18 -3.25
C ILE A 9 37.83 -3.37 -3.38
N THR A 10 37.51 -4.45 -2.73
CA THR A 10 38.27 -5.74 -2.78
C THR A 10 37.60 -6.80 -3.62
N GLN A 11 36.26 -6.82 -3.64
CA GLN A 11 35.47 -7.81 -4.37
C GLN A 11 34.16 -7.21 -4.85
N ILE A 12 33.66 -7.70 -6.00
CA ILE A 12 32.35 -7.34 -6.56
C ILE A 12 31.64 -8.65 -6.95
N ILE A 13 30.43 -8.86 -6.41
CA ILE A 13 29.60 -10.03 -6.65
C ILE A 13 28.19 -9.57 -7.01
N GLY A 14 27.93 -9.28 -8.29
CA GLY A 14 26.66 -8.74 -8.73
C GLY A 14 26.33 -7.40 -8.03
N ALA A 15 25.22 -7.32 -7.32
CA ALA A 15 24.78 -6.14 -6.59
C ALA A 15 25.43 -5.99 -5.19
N VAL A 16 26.39 -6.84 -4.83
CA VAL A 16 27.08 -6.83 -3.54
C VAL A 16 28.57 -6.61 -3.77
N LEU A 17 29.19 -5.82 -2.91
CA LEU A 17 30.63 -5.56 -2.98
C LEU A 17 31.26 -5.51 -1.60
N ASP A 18 32.54 -5.89 -1.53
CA ASP A 18 33.35 -5.85 -0.33
C ASP A 18 34.32 -4.66 -0.41
N VAL A 19 34.39 -3.91 0.70
CA VAL A 19 35.28 -2.74 0.83
C VAL A 19 36.14 -2.90 2.07
N LYS A 20 37.45 -2.72 1.89
CA LYS A 20 38.42 -2.74 3.00
C LYS A 20 38.76 -1.30 3.44
N TYR A 21 38.68 -1.10 4.73
CA TYR A 21 39.05 0.17 5.37
C TYR A 21 40.34 0.05 6.17
N ALA A 22 40.83 1.16 6.68
CA ALA A 22 41.94 1.15 7.63
C ALA A 22 41.50 0.55 8.98
N GLU A 23 42.45 -0.03 9.69
CA GLU A 23 42.21 -0.62 11.01
C GLU A 23 41.49 0.35 11.96
N GLY A 24 40.41 -0.13 12.58
CA GLY A 24 39.58 0.63 13.52
C GLY A 24 38.73 1.74 12.90
N LYS A 25 38.61 1.79 11.58
CA LYS A 25 37.80 2.79 10.85
C LYS A 25 36.67 2.19 10.02
N LEU A 26 36.12 1.07 10.49
CA LEU A 26 34.98 0.45 9.81
C LEU A 26 33.75 1.36 9.84
N PRO A 27 33.05 1.55 8.70
CA PRO A 27 31.72 2.16 8.67
C PRO A 27 30.71 1.30 9.46
N GLU A 28 29.72 1.96 10.03
CA GLU A 28 28.65 1.28 10.76
C GLU A 28 27.68 0.53 9.82
N ILE A 29 26.94 -0.42 10.37
CA ILE A 29 25.87 -1.10 9.64
C ILE A 29 24.81 -0.07 9.21
N ASN A 30 24.32 -0.18 7.97
CA ASN A 30 23.41 0.76 7.29
C ASN A 30 24.06 2.10 6.90
N GLU A 31 25.35 2.31 7.13
CA GLU A 31 26.02 3.53 6.66
C GLU A 31 26.09 3.54 5.13
N ALA A 32 25.86 4.72 4.54
CA ALA A 32 26.00 4.93 3.12
C ALA A 32 27.47 5.18 2.75
N ILE A 33 27.90 4.54 1.67
CA ILE A 33 29.24 4.69 1.09
C ILE A 33 29.09 5.17 -0.35
N LYS A 34 29.89 6.15 -0.75
CA LYS A 34 29.88 6.70 -2.10
C LYS A 34 31.09 6.25 -2.88
N ILE A 35 30.85 5.78 -4.11
CA ILE A 35 31.88 5.35 -5.06
C ILE A 35 31.72 6.19 -6.32
N THR A 36 32.77 6.94 -6.66
CA THR A 36 32.78 7.73 -7.89
C THR A 36 33.34 6.89 -9.04
N ARG A 37 32.56 6.70 -10.10
CA ARG A 37 32.99 5.98 -11.29
C ARG A 37 33.94 6.84 -12.17
N LYS A 38 34.58 6.21 -13.15
CA LYS A 38 35.51 6.90 -14.09
C LYS A 38 34.81 7.96 -14.94
N ASP A 39 33.54 7.83 -15.19
CA ASP A 39 32.71 8.79 -15.91
C ASP A 39 32.21 9.96 -15.04
N GLY A 40 32.56 9.97 -13.75
CA GLY A 40 32.16 10.98 -12.79
C GLY A 40 30.78 10.69 -12.11
N THR A 41 30.08 9.63 -12.47
CA THR A 41 28.82 9.25 -11.81
C THR A 41 29.07 8.65 -10.44
N GLU A 42 28.20 8.91 -9.49
CA GLU A 42 28.29 8.33 -8.15
C GLU A 42 27.37 7.09 -8.02
N LEU A 43 27.90 6.07 -7.37
CA LEU A 43 27.12 4.92 -6.88
C LEU A 43 27.08 4.98 -5.35
N VAL A 44 25.89 4.88 -4.79
CA VAL A 44 25.72 4.71 -3.35
C VAL A 44 25.54 3.23 -3.03
N VAL A 45 26.27 2.75 -2.03
CA VAL A 45 26.14 1.41 -1.48
C VAL A 45 25.91 1.52 0.02
N GLU A 46 25.24 0.52 0.60
CA GLU A 46 24.89 0.49 2.02
C GLU A 46 25.59 -0.68 2.71
N VAL A 47 26.21 -0.44 3.86
CA VAL A 47 26.87 -1.48 4.66
C VAL A 47 25.84 -2.46 5.21
N ALA A 48 26.00 -3.73 4.85
CA ALA A 48 25.12 -4.81 5.29
C ALA A 48 25.74 -5.72 6.37
N GLN A 49 27.07 -5.94 6.29
CA GLN A 49 27.79 -6.86 7.18
C GLN A 49 29.23 -6.39 7.42
N HIS A 50 29.75 -6.70 8.60
CA HIS A 50 31.18 -6.72 8.89
C HIS A 50 31.72 -8.14 8.72
N LEU A 51 32.73 -8.31 7.86
CA LEU A 51 33.28 -9.64 7.55
C LEU A 51 34.51 -10.03 8.40
N GLY A 52 35.05 -9.09 9.17
CA GLY A 52 36.37 -9.20 9.78
C GLY A 52 37.47 -8.61 8.90
N ASP A 53 38.71 -8.56 9.40
CA ASP A 53 39.89 -8.04 8.69
C ASP A 53 39.69 -6.63 8.08
N ASP A 54 38.94 -5.78 8.76
CA ASP A 54 38.59 -4.43 8.33
C ASP A 54 37.79 -4.35 7.01
N VAL A 55 37.05 -5.41 6.68
CA VAL A 55 36.24 -5.51 5.48
C VAL A 55 34.77 -5.41 5.82
N VAL A 56 34.04 -4.57 5.07
CA VAL A 56 32.58 -4.49 5.10
C VAL A 56 31.99 -5.00 3.80
N ARG A 57 30.87 -5.70 3.90
CA ARG A 57 30.06 -6.11 2.75
C ARG A 57 28.90 -5.17 2.56
N CYS A 58 28.73 -4.66 1.35
CA CYS A 58 27.80 -3.62 1.01
C CYS A 58 26.82 -4.05 -0.08
N ILE A 59 25.64 -3.48 -0.05
CA ILE A 59 24.58 -3.65 -1.05
C ILE A 59 24.52 -2.40 -1.91
N ALA A 60 24.55 -2.56 -3.23
CA ALA A 60 24.48 -1.45 -4.16
C ALA A 60 23.05 -0.96 -4.38
N MET A 61 22.87 0.37 -4.39
CA MET A 61 21.58 1.03 -4.69
C MET A 61 21.42 1.34 -6.18
N GLY A 62 22.43 1.05 -6.98
CA GLY A 62 22.44 1.21 -8.43
C GLY A 62 23.24 0.11 -9.11
N PRO A 63 23.34 0.11 -10.45
CA PRO A 63 24.14 -0.86 -11.20
C PRO A 63 25.61 -0.83 -10.80
N THR A 64 26.24 -1.99 -10.70
CA THR A 64 27.68 -2.12 -10.35
C THR A 64 28.58 -2.14 -11.57
N ASP A 65 28.03 -1.96 -12.75
CA ASP A 65 28.80 -1.92 -14.01
C ASP A 65 29.88 -0.85 -13.98
N GLY A 66 31.04 -1.20 -14.50
CA GLY A 66 32.19 -0.30 -14.55
C GLY A 66 33.00 -0.17 -13.25
N LEU A 67 32.58 -0.82 -12.16
CA LEU A 67 33.37 -0.90 -10.94
C LEU A 67 34.53 -1.88 -11.12
N VAL A 68 35.65 -1.54 -10.53
CA VAL A 68 36.86 -2.40 -10.49
C VAL A 68 37.47 -2.42 -9.09
N ARG A 69 38.21 -3.48 -8.79
CA ARG A 69 38.96 -3.58 -7.54
C ARG A 69 39.93 -2.41 -7.40
N GLY A 70 40.11 -1.93 -6.19
CA GLY A 70 41.02 -0.83 -5.88
C GLY A 70 40.39 0.56 -6.02
N MET A 71 39.16 0.69 -6.52
CA MET A 71 38.45 1.96 -6.54
C MET A 71 38.18 2.46 -5.13
N ASP A 72 38.15 3.77 -4.96
CA ASP A 72 37.87 4.44 -3.70
C ASP A 72 36.40 4.32 -3.34
N ALA A 73 36.17 4.02 -2.08
CA ALA A 73 34.82 3.96 -1.48
C ALA A 73 34.80 4.84 -0.22
N VAL A 74 34.12 5.96 -0.33
CA VAL A 74 34.12 7.01 0.70
C VAL A 74 32.96 6.82 1.64
N ALA A 75 33.22 6.49 2.89
CA ALA A 75 32.22 6.43 3.93
C ALA A 75 31.65 7.82 4.23
N THR A 76 30.32 7.93 4.32
CA THR A 76 29.66 9.22 4.56
C THR A 76 29.50 9.57 6.03
N GLY A 77 29.64 8.59 6.92
CA GLY A 77 29.40 8.74 8.35
C GLY A 77 27.92 8.76 8.74
N ALA A 78 27.01 8.47 7.80
CA ALA A 78 25.57 8.48 8.03
C ALA A 78 24.86 7.47 7.14
N ALA A 79 23.66 7.05 7.56
CA ALA A 79 22.76 6.24 6.73
C ALA A 79 22.27 7.04 5.51
N ILE A 80 21.70 6.32 4.52
CA ILE A 80 20.99 6.95 3.40
C ILE A 80 19.93 7.88 3.97
N SER A 81 19.99 9.17 3.62
CA SER A 81 19.03 10.18 4.04
C SER A 81 18.33 10.77 2.82
N VAL A 82 17.04 11.00 2.96
CA VAL A 82 16.15 11.41 1.86
C VAL A 82 15.42 12.71 2.20
N PRO A 83 15.04 13.52 1.20
CA PRO A 83 14.32 14.75 1.44
C PRO A 83 12.92 14.46 2.01
N VAL A 84 12.49 15.30 2.94
CA VAL A 84 11.17 15.21 3.58
C VAL A 84 10.53 16.59 3.64
N GLY A 85 9.21 16.65 3.83
CA GLY A 85 8.46 17.87 3.96
C GLY A 85 7.55 18.19 2.78
N GLU A 86 6.83 19.30 2.88
CA GLU A 86 5.79 19.67 1.89
C GLU A 86 6.36 19.90 0.48
N ASN A 87 7.64 20.28 0.35
CA ASN A 87 8.29 20.46 -0.94
C ASN A 87 8.56 19.14 -1.68
N THR A 88 8.28 17.99 -1.07
CA THR A 88 8.28 16.67 -1.74
C THR A 88 6.96 16.34 -2.41
N LEU A 89 5.88 17.04 -2.06
CA LEU A 89 4.55 16.82 -2.65
C LEU A 89 4.54 17.20 -4.14
N GLY A 90 3.85 16.42 -4.94
CA GLY A 90 3.79 16.60 -6.39
C GLY A 90 5.06 16.14 -7.12
N ARG A 91 5.97 15.46 -6.45
CA ARG A 91 7.28 15.07 -6.97
C ARG A 91 7.44 13.56 -6.97
N ILE A 92 8.37 13.10 -7.83
CA ILE A 92 8.76 11.68 -7.92
C ILE A 92 10.23 11.53 -7.60
N PHE A 93 10.55 10.59 -6.73
CA PHE A 93 11.90 10.31 -6.26
C PHE A 93 12.32 8.86 -6.48
N ASN A 94 13.61 8.61 -6.54
CA ASN A 94 14.20 7.27 -6.46
C ASN A 94 14.48 6.88 -4.98
N VAL A 95 15.10 5.71 -4.78
CA VAL A 95 15.45 5.19 -3.45
C VAL A 95 16.33 6.14 -2.63
N LEU A 96 17.18 6.92 -3.27
CA LEU A 96 18.09 7.90 -2.64
C LEU A 96 17.44 9.27 -2.38
N GLY A 97 16.16 9.43 -2.75
CA GLY A 97 15.49 10.72 -2.68
C GLY A 97 15.90 11.71 -3.76
N GLU A 98 16.51 11.23 -4.83
CA GLU A 98 16.84 12.06 -6.00
C GLU A 98 15.59 12.16 -6.89
N PRO A 99 15.24 13.35 -7.41
CA PRO A 99 14.09 13.51 -8.28
C PRO A 99 14.31 12.81 -9.62
N ILE A 100 13.28 12.11 -10.09
CA ILE A 100 13.25 11.42 -11.39
C ILE A 100 12.12 11.94 -12.30
N ASP A 101 11.56 13.09 -11.96
CA ASP A 101 10.47 13.78 -12.68
C ASP A 101 10.98 14.88 -13.63
N GLU A 102 12.27 14.84 -13.99
CA GLU A 102 12.94 15.84 -14.84
C GLU A 102 12.89 17.28 -14.30
N LYS A 103 12.51 17.47 -13.04
CA LYS A 103 12.49 18.78 -12.38
C LYS A 103 13.72 18.93 -11.46
N PRO A 104 14.14 20.16 -11.17
CA PRO A 104 15.23 20.41 -10.22
C PRO A 104 14.95 19.76 -8.85
N ALA A 105 16.01 19.43 -8.12
CA ALA A 105 15.87 18.95 -6.75
C ALA A 105 15.10 19.98 -5.91
N PRO A 106 14.20 19.52 -5.01
CA PRO A 106 13.44 20.43 -4.16
C PRO A 106 14.42 21.22 -3.27
N THR A 107 14.15 22.51 -3.14
CA THR A 107 14.88 23.40 -2.24
C THR A 107 14.14 23.53 -0.92
N ASP A 108 14.84 23.93 0.13
CA ASP A 108 14.28 24.13 1.44
C ASP A 108 13.59 22.86 1.99
N VAL A 109 14.32 21.77 1.94
CA VAL A 109 13.90 20.45 2.47
C VAL A 109 14.82 20.01 3.60
N GLU A 110 14.24 19.34 4.59
CA GLU A 110 14.99 18.58 5.56
C GLU A 110 15.37 17.21 4.99
N TYR A 111 16.41 16.58 5.53
CA TYR A 111 16.81 15.23 5.17
C TYR A 111 16.74 14.35 6.41
N GLU A 112 16.08 13.21 6.28
CA GLU A 112 15.99 12.23 7.36
C GLU A 112 16.47 10.84 6.91
N PRO A 113 17.11 10.08 7.83
CA PRO A 113 17.62 8.75 7.50
C PRO A 113 16.47 7.77 7.29
N ILE A 114 16.62 6.87 6.30
CA ILE A 114 15.63 5.84 6.01
C ILE A 114 15.59 4.75 7.08
N HIS A 115 16.66 4.56 7.82
CA HIS A 115 16.73 3.64 8.96
C HIS A 115 16.44 4.38 10.25
N ARG A 116 15.29 4.08 10.85
CA ARG A 116 14.91 4.57 12.16
C ARG A 116 14.12 3.50 12.91
N LYS A 117 14.08 3.63 14.22
CA LYS A 117 13.28 2.74 15.08
C LYS A 117 11.80 3.04 14.92
N ALA A 118 10.97 2.03 15.13
CA ALA A 118 9.54 2.22 15.28
C ALA A 118 9.24 3.14 16.47
N PRO A 119 8.09 3.86 16.47
CA PRO A 119 7.64 4.64 17.61
C PRO A 119 7.61 3.79 18.88
N SER A 120 8.06 4.36 19.99
CA SER A 120 8.01 3.70 21.30
C SER A 120 6.57 3.46 21.75
N PHE A 121 6.37 2.57 22.70
CA PHE A 121 5.05 2.30 23.27
C PHE A 121 4.36 3.57 23.81
N GLU A 122 5.15 4.50 24.39
CA GLU A 122 4.64 5.76 24.94
C GLU A 122 4.20 6.76 23.86
N GLU A 123 4.78 6.68 22.66
CA GLU A 123 4.46 7.57 21.53
C GLU A 123 3.22 7.11 20.76
N GLN A 124 2.87 5.83 20.84
CA GLN A 124 1.73 5.27 20.11
C GLN A 124 0.41 5.76 20.67
N ALA A 125 -0.58 5.95 19.79
CA ALA A 125 -1.96 6.16 20.18
C ALA A 125 -2.58 4.84 20.66
N THR A 126 -3.36 4.90 21.72
CA THR A 126 -3.96 3.71 22.38
C THR A 126 -5.39 3.42 21.91
N GLU A 127 -6.06 4.40 21.34
CA GLU A 127 -7.45 4.27 20.88
C GLU A 127 -7.52 3.77 19.44
N ALA A 128 -8.42 2.80 19.20
CA ALA A 128 -8.75 2.35 17.88
C ALA A 128 -9.75 3.34 17.25
N GLU A 129 -9.30 4.10 16.27
CA GLU A 129 -10.10 5.08 15.55
C GLU A 129 -10.35 4.61 14.11
N LEU A 130 -11.58 4.77 13.63
CA LEU A 130 -11.94 4.46 12.25
C LEU A 130 -11.42 5.55 11.31
N LEU A 131 -10.88 5.13 10.18
CA LEU A 131 -10.62 6.00 9.03
C LEU A 131 -11.78 5.87 8.05
N GLU A 132 -12.65 6.86 8.01
CA GLU A 132 -13.75 6.90 7.06
C GLU A 132 -13.23 7.17 5.65
N THR A 133 -13.50 6.27 4.73
CA THR A 133 -13.01 6.38 3.34
C THR A 133 -14.02 7.03 2.40
N GLY A 134 -15.29 7.08 2.77
CA GLY A 134 -16.39 7.52 1.92
C GLY A 134 -16.75 6.52 0.82
N ILE A 135 -16.22 5.30 0.88
CA ILE A 135 -16.49 4.20 -0.05
C ILE A 135 -17.35 3.16 0.68
N LYS A 136 -18.61 3.05 0.28
CA LYS A 136 -19.63 2.23 0.98
C LYS A 136 -19.17 0.82 1.32
N VAL A 137 -18.65 0.10 0.34
CA VAL A 137 -18.26 -1.31 0.53
C VAL A 137 -17.10 -1.45 1.52
N ILE A 138 -16.19 -0.52 1.54
CA ILE A 138 -15.05 -0.51 2.47
C ILE A 138 -15.54 -0.16 3.87
N ASP A 139 -16.18 0.98 4.02
CA ASP A 139 -16.61 1.48 5.33
C ASP A 139 -17.61 0.55 6.02
N LEU A 140 -18.45 -0.14 5.26
CA LEU A 140 -19.44 -1.08 5.81
C LEU A 140 -18.81 -2.42 6.22
N LEU A 141 -18.05 -3.07 5.31
CA LEU A 141 -17.68 -4.49 5.41
C LEU A 141 -16.23 -4.73 5.82
N CYS A 142 -15.34 -3.82 5.48
CA CYS A 142 -13.91 -3.91 5.81
C CYS A 142 -13.33 -2.56 6.24
N PRO A 143 -13.92 -1.91 7.27
CA PRO A 143 -13.55 -0.58 7.71
C PRO A 143 -12.06 -0.49 8.07
N TYR A 144 -11.45 0.64 7.73
CA TYR A 144 -10.04 0.89 7.98
C TYR A 144 -9.82 1.45 9.38
N GLN A 145 -8.75 1.01 10.01
CA GLN A 145 -8.24 1.63 11.23
C GLN A 145 -7.25 2.72 10.89
N LYS A 146 -7.35 3.88 11.53
CA LYS A 146 -6.28 4.88 11.51
C LYS A 146 -4.99 4.27 12.07
N GLY A 147 -3.91 4.40 11.32
CA GLY A 147 -2.64 3.75 11.67
C GLY A 147 -2.62 2.25 11.42
N GLY A 148 -3.67 1.71 10.80
CA GLY A 148 -3.78 0.30 10.44
C GLY A 148 -3.06 -0.04 9.13
N LYS A 149 -2.96 -1.35 8.90
CA LYS A 149 -2.31 -1.93 7.73
C LYS A 149 -3.34 -2.72 6.93
N ILE A 150 -3.62 -2.26 5.73
CA ILE A 150 -4.64 -2.84 4.85
C ILE A 150 -3.94 -3.57 3.70
N GLY A 151 -4.23 -4.85 3.55
CA GLY A 151 -3.83 -5.62 2.38
C GLY A 151 -4.82 -5.47 1.25
N LEU A 152 -4.35 -5.07 0.07
CA LEU A 152 -5.15 -4.97 -1.14
C LEU A 152 -4.77 -6.10 -2.09
N PHE A 153 -5.73 -6.98 -2.32
CA PHE A 153 -5.58 -8.17 -3.15
C PHE A 153 -6.37 -8.00 -4.44
N GLY A 154 -5.80 -8.41 -5.55
CA GLY A 154 -6.50 -8.41 -6.82
C GLY A 154 -5.55 -8.61 -7.99
N GLY A 155 -6.02 -9.29 -9.02
CA GLY A 155 -5.31 -9.45 -10.27
C GLY A 155 -5.25 -8.17 -11.11
N ALA A 156 -4.71 -8.28 -12.31
CA ALA A 156 -4.70 -7.15 -13.24
C ALA A 156 -6.12 -6.81 -13.74
N GLY A 157 -6.40 -5.52 -13.90
CA GLY A 157 -7.63 -5.03 -14.54
C GLY A 157 -8.88 -5.07 -13.64
N VAL A 158 -8.73 -5.19 -12.32
CA VAL A 158 -9.86 -5.18 -11.37
C VAL A 158 -10.12 -3.80 -10.74
N GLY A 159 -9.43 -2.76 -11.20
CA GLY A 159 -9.63 -1.39 -10.71
C GLY A 159 -8.80 -1.00 -9.48
N LYS A 160 -7.69 -1.71 -9.21
CA LYS A 160 -6.80 -1.42 -8.08
C LYS A 160 -6.32 0.03 -8.09
N THR A 161 -5.78 0.50 -9.20
CA THR A 161 -5.24 1.86 -9.36
C THR A 161 -6.33 2.93 -9.14
N VAL A 162 -7.50 2.71 -9.71
CA VAL A 162 -8.64 3.64 -9.57
C VAL A 162 -9.10 3.73 -8.11
N LEU A 163 -9.12 2.60 -7.39
CA LEU A 163 -9.44 2.58 -5.96
C LEU A 163 -8.40 3.35 -5.15
N ILE A 164 -7.12 3.17 -5.43
CA ILE A 164 -6.02 3.90 -4.77
C ILE A 164 -6.18 5.41 -4.98
N GLN A 165 -6.42 5.84 -6.20
CA GLN A 165 -6.61 7.26 -6.53
C GLN A 165 -7.84 7.85 -5.83
N GLU A 166 -8.93 7.12 -5.74
CA GLU A 166 -10.13 7.56 -5.03
C GLU A 166 -9.88 7.70 -3.53
N LEU A 167 -9.16 6.77 -2.92
CA LEU A 167 -8.74 6.87 -1.52
C LEU A 167 -7.88 8.11 -1.28
N ILE A 168 -6.92 8.40 -2.15
CA ILE A 168 -6.09 9.61 -2.08
C ILE A 168 -6.95 10.85 -2.17
N THR A 169 -7.87 10.90 -3.13
CA THR A 169 -8.78 12.03 -3.33
C THR A 169 -9.62 12.28 -2.09
N ASN A 170 -10.26 11.24 -1.57
CA ASN A 170 -11.14 11.35 -0.41
C ASN A 170 -10.40 11.77 0.86
N ILE A 171 -9.21 11.21 1.11
CA ILE A 171 -8.39 11.61 2.26
C ILE A 171 -7.89 13.06 2.12
N ALA A 172 -7.48 13.47 0.94
CA ALA A 172 -7.03 14.84 0.70
C ALA A 172 -8.15 15.86 0.85
N THR A 173 -9.34 15.53 0.38
CA THR A 173 -10.50 16.43 0.36
C THR A 173 -11.20 16.51 1.71
N GLU A 174 -11.51 15.37 2.31
CA GLU A 174 -12.33 15.30 3.52
C GLU A 174 -11.51 15.35 4.81
N HIS A 175 -10.30 14.80 4.81
CA HIS A 175 -9.45 14.76 6.00
C HIS A 175 -8.27 15.73 5.96
N GLY A 176 -8.03 16.41 4.81
CA GLY A 176 -6.89 17.33 4.64
C GLY A 176 -5.52 16.66 4.80
N GLY A 177 -5.47 15.33 4.65
CA GLY A 177 -4.27 14.52 4.80
C GLY A 177 -3.40 14.52 3.55
N TYR A 178 -2.19 13.97 3.72
CA TYR A 178 -1.24 13.76 2.64
C TYR A 178 -1.12 12.27 2.33
N SER A 179 -0.64 11.97 1.14
CA SER A 179 -0.38 10.60 0.71
C SER A 179 1.06 10.43 0.24
N VAL A 180 1.60 9.25 0.47
CA VAL A 180 2.88 8.84 -0.10
C VAL A 180 2.65 7.56 -0.87
N PHE A 181 2.99 7.55 -2.15
CA PHE A 181 2.92 6.35 -2.99
C PHE A 181 4.32 5.78 -3.18
N THR A 182 4.47 4.49 -2.89
CA THR A 182 5.74 3.79 -3.01
C THR A 182 5.60 2.62 -3.98
N GLY A 183 6.20 2.76 -5.16
CA GLY A 183 6.29 1.70 -6.16
C GLY A 183 7.50 0.81 -5.92
N VAL A 184 7.27 -0.45 -5.57
CA VAL A 184 8.32 -1.43 -5.26
C VAL A 184 8.34 -2.51 -6.33
N GLY A 185 9.35 -2.49 -7.19
CA GLY A 185 9.56 -3.50 -8.21
C GLY A 185 8.48 -3.53 -9.30
N GLU A 186 7.75 -2.44 -9.47
CA GLU A 186 6.74 -2.31 -10.51
C GLU A 186 7.34 -1.88 -11.86
N ARG A 187 6.56 -1.99 -12.93
CA ARG A 187 6.99 -1.59 -14.26
C ARG A 187 7.05 -0.08 -14.37
N THR A 188 8.10 0.43 -15.01
CA THR A 188 8.29 1.87 -15.27
C THR A 188 7.08 2.49 -15.95
N ARG A 189 6.47 1.79 -16.90
CA ARG A 189 5.28 2.26 -17.61
C ARG A 189 4.09 2.46 -16.66
N GLU A 190 3.83 1.51 -15.77
CA GLU A 190 2.70 1.59 -14.82
C GLU A 190 2.87 2.75 -13.85
N GLY A 191 4.11 2.99 -13.39
CA GLY A 191 4.42 4.16 -12.56
C GLY A 191 4.23 5.49 -13.30
N ASN A 192 4.60 5.54 -14.57
CA ASN A 192 4.41 6.73 -15.40
C ASN A 192 2.93 7.00 -15.69
N ASP A 193 2.18 5.95 -16.05
CA ASP A 193 0.73 6.05 -16.28
C ASP A 193 0.02 6.58 -15.02
N LEU A 194 0.35 6.02 -13.85
CA LEU A 194 -0.18 6.47 -12.55
C LEU A 194 0.12 7.96 -12.28
N TYR A 195 1.34 8.40 -12.57
CA TYR A 195 1.72 9.80 -12.35
C TYR A 195 0.87 10.75 -13.19
N TYR A 196 0.67 10.45 -14.48
CA TYR A 196 -0.17 11.28 -15.35
C TYR A 196 -1.64 11.25 -14.96
N GLU A 197 -2.17 10.10 -14.58
CA GLU A 197 -3.54 9.97 -14.07
C GLU A 197 -3.75 10.80 -12.79
N MET A 198 -2.76 10.81 -11.88
CA MET A 198 -2.81 11.63 -10.67
C MET A 198 -2.68 13.13 -10.96
N MET A 199 -1.97 13.51 -12.02
CA MET A 199 -1.93 14.89 -12.51
C MET A 199 -3.28 15.32 -13.07
N GLU A 200 -3.91 14.49 -13.89
CA GLU A 200 -5.22 14.77 -14.49
C GLU A 200 -6.33 14.88 -13.45
N SER A 201 -6.31 14.01 -12.44
CA SER A 201 -7.26 14.05 -11.32
C SER A 201 -6.97 15.15 -10.29
N GLY A 202 -5.81 15.82 -10.39
CA GLY A 202 -5.41 16.91 -9.48
C GLY A 202 -4.92 16.47 -8.10
N VAL A 203 -4.88 15.17 -7.81
CA VAL A 203 -4.46 14.65 -6.48
C VAL A 203 -2.95 14.65 -6.28
N ILE A 204 -2.18 14.81 -7.34
CA ILE A 204 -0.70 14.79 -7.28
C ILE A 204 -0.14 15.82 -6.29
N ASN A 205 -0.78 16.99 -6.15
CA ASN A 205 -0.31 18.07 -5.28
C ASN A 205 -0.38 17.71 -3.78
N LYS A 206 -1.05 16.63 -3.43
CA LYS A 206 -1.16 16.10 -2.05
C LYS A 206 -0.40 14.79 -1.87
N THR A 207 0.38 14.38 -2.88
CA THR A 207 1.04 13.08 -2.92
C THR A 207 2.52 13.23 -3.24
N ALA A 208 3.38 12.59 -2.43
CA ALA A 208 4.77 12.34 -2.78
C ALA A 208 4.90 10.92 -3.35
N MET A 209 5.68 10.74 -4.41
CA MET A 209 5.86 9.44 -5.06
C MET A 209 7.32 9.01 -5.00
N VAL A 210 7.53 7.74 -4.71
CA VAL A 210 8.87 7.13 -4.66
C VAL A 210 8.86 5.82 -5.43
N PHE A 211 9.78 5.64 -6.36
CA PHE A 211 9.85 4.43 -7.17
C PHE A 211 11.21 3.74 -7.09
N GLY A 212 11.18 2.43 -6.82
CA GLY A 212 12.26 1.50 -7.05
C GLY A 212 11.77 0.43 -8.02
N GLN A 213 12.04 0.63 -9.31
CA GLN A 213 11.39 -0.09 -10.39
C GLN A 213 11.96 -1.49 -10.63
N MET A 214 11.28 -2.27 -11.46
CA MET A 214 11.62 -3.67 -11.74
C MET A 214 13.04 -3.85 -12.32
N ASN A 215 13.52 -2.89 -13.08
CA ASN A 215 14.85 -2.91 -13.72
C ASN A 215 15.97 -2.43 -12.79
N GLU A 216 15.66 -1.93 -11.61
CA GLU A 216 16.66 -1.50 -10.64
C GLU A 216 17.21 -2.69 -9.84
N PRO A 217 18.46 -2.58 -9.31
CA PRO A 217 19.06 -3.65 -8.55
C PRO A 217 18.27 -3.96 -7.26
N PRO A 218 18.46 -5.17 -6.69
CA PRO A 218 17.67 -5.61 -5.54
C PRO A 218 17.85 -4.72 -4.31
N GLY A 219 18.99 -4.05 -4.14
CA GLY A 219 19.20 -3.10 -3.06
C GLY A 219 18.23 -1.92 -3.11
N ALA A 220 18.05 -1.32 -4.29
CA ALA A 220 17.10 -0.23 -4.50
C ALA A 220 15.66 -0.70 -4.25
N ARG A 221 15.25 -1.82 -4.82
CA ARG A 221 13.89 -2.39 -4.62
C ARG A 221 13.63 -2.75 -3.15
N MET A 222 14.62 -3.16 -2.41
CA MET A 222 14.50 -3.50 -0.99
C MET A 222 14.38 -2.26 -0.10
N ARG A 223 15.02 -1.13 -0.47
CA ARG A 223 15.08 0.08 0.36
C ARG A 223 14.07 1.15 0.00
N VAL A 224 13.54 1.16 -1.22
CA VAL A 224 12.60 2.20 -1.68
C VAL A 224 11.36 2.34 -0.77
N GLY A 225 10.86 1.24 -0.23
CA GLY A 225 9.76 1.27 0.74
C GLY A 225 10.10 2.01 2.04
N LEU A 226 11.36 1.99 2.46
CA LEU A 226 11.82 2.77 3.62
C LEU A 226 11.92 4.26 3.29
N THR A 227 12.28 4.61 2.06
CA THR A 227 12.28 6.00 1.59
C THR A 227 10.89 6.60 1.66
N GLY A 228 9.89 5.94 1.09
CA GLY A 228 8.50 6.40 1.16
C GLY A 228 7.98 6.46 2.59
N LEU A 229 8.28 5.45 3.40
CA LEU A 229 7.90 5.43 4.81
C LEU A 229 8.50 6.60 5.60
N THR A 230 9.76 6.95 5.34
CA THR A 230 10.43 8.10 5.98
C THR A 230 9.74 9.42 5.62
N MET A 231 9.33 9.60 4.37
CA MET A 231 8.54 10.78 3.96
C MET A 231 7.18 10.82 4.68
N ALA A 232 6.50 9.69 4.80
CA ALA A 232 5.23 9.59 5.51
C ALA A 232 5.38 9.88 7.01
N GLU A 233 6.43 9.39 7.65
CA GLU A 233 6.72 9.63 9.06
C GLU A 233 6.95 11.10 9.38
N TYR A 234 7.57 11.85 8.48
CA TYR A 234 7.72 13.29 8.66
C TYR A 234 6.36 14.00 8.75
N PHE A 235 5.45 13.69 7.86
CA PHE A 235 4.10 14.28 7.88
C PHE A 235 3.30 13.88 9.12
N ARG A 236 3.44 12.64 9.59
CA ARG A 236 2.82 12.17 10.83
C ARG A 236 3.41 12.88 12.06
N ASP A 237 4.73 12.87 12.20
CA ASP A 237 5.41 13.23 13.45
C ASP A 237 5.58 14.76 13.60
N LYS A 238 5.99 15.45 12.52
CA LYS A 238 6.19 16.90 12.51
C LYS A 238 5.00 17.67 11.94
N GLY A 239 4.33 17.11 10.95
CA GLY A 239 3.17 17.72 10.32
C GLY A 239 1.87 17.53 11.08
N GLY A 240 1.79 16.59 12.01
CA GLY A 240 0.56 16.26 12.75
C GLY A 240 -0.58 15.84 11.83
N LYS A 241 -0.28 15.13 10.74
CA LYS A 241 -1.23 14.76 9.70
C LYS A 241 -1.61 13.28 9.76
N ASP A 242 -2.79 13.01 9.22
CA ASP A 242 -3.17 11.66 8.84
C ASP A 242 -2.63 11.40 7.44
N VAL A 243 -1.78 10.37 7.33
CA VAL A 243 -1.06 10.06 6.09
C VAL A 243 -1.53 8.72 5.56
N LEU A 244 -1.81 8.65 4.26
CA LEU A 244 -1.94 7.38 3.54
C LEU A 244 -0.60 6.99 2.92
N LEU A 245 -0.14 5.79 3.24
CA LEU A 245 1.05 5.20 2.63
C LEU A 245 0.63 4.04 1.74
N PHE A 246 0.83 4.19 0.44
CA PHE A 246 0.60 3.11 -0.53
C PHE A 246 1.92 2.40 -0.83
N ILE A 247 1.90 1.06 -0.79
CA ILE A 247 3.04 0.23 -1.14
C ILE A 247 2.59 -0.75 -2.24
N ASP A 248 3.06 -0.57 -3.44
CA ASP A 248 2.78 -1.44 -4.57
C ASP A 248 4.10 -1.92 -5.18
N ASN A 249 4.55 -3.11 -4.95
CA ASN A 249 3.93 -4.25 -4.31
C ASN A 249 4.81 -4.78 -3.15
N ILE A 250 4.22 -5.08 -2.00
CA ILE A 250 4.98 -5.53 -0.83
C ILE A 250 5.72 -6.87 -1.07
N PHE A 251 5.20 -7.73 -1.93
CA PHE A 251 5.86 -8.99 -2.31
C PHE A 251 7.22 -8.74 -2.98
N ARG A 252 7.34 -7.66 -3.77
CA ARG A 252 8.60 -7.32 -4.45
C ARG A 252 9.71 -6.93 -3.47
N PHE A 253 9.35 -6.34 -2.34
CA PHE A 253 10.28 -6.13 -1.24
C PHE A 253 10.85 -7.45 -0.73
N THR A 254 10.00 -8.43 -0.47
CA THR A 254 10.42 -9.77 -0.02
C THR A 254 11.30 -10.45 -1.06
N GLN A 255 10.94 -10.38 -2.33
CA GLN A 255 11.72 -10.94 -3.43
C GLN A 255 13.11 -10.30 -3.51
N ALA A 256 13.20 -8.98 -3.46
CA ALA A 256 14.48 -8.27 -3.45
C ALA A 256 15.34 -8.65 -2.23
N GLY A 257 14.72 -8.80 -1.06
CA GLY A 257 15.37 -9.26 0.15
C GLY A 257 15.95 -10.67 0.00
N SER A 258 15.27 -11.61 -0.69
CA SER A 258 15.79 -12.96 -0.95
C SER A 258 16.98 -12.93 -1.90
N GLU A 259 16.93 -12.11 -2.95
CA GLU A 259 18.05 -11.92 -3.89
C GLU A 259 19.30 -11.39 -3.16
N VAL A 260 19.13 -10.37 -2.32
CA VAL A 260 20.22 -9.80 -1.51
C VAL A 260 20.76 -10.82 -0.53
N SER A 261 19.91 -11.56 0.16
CA SER A 261 20.30 -12.57 1.14
C SER A 261 21.16 -13.66 0.52
N ALA A 262 20.83 -14.11 -0.69
CA ALA A 262 21.63 -15.07 -1.44
C ALA A 262 23.02 -14.52 -1.78
N LEU A 263 23.10 -13.26 -2.24
CA LEU A 263 24.36 -12.58 -2.54
C LEU A 263 25.23 -12.33 -1.29
N LEU A 264 24.60 -12.14 -0.13
CA LEU A 264 25.30 -12.03 1.16
C LEU A 264 25.82 -13.39 1.69
N GLY A 265 25.52 -14.48 1.00
CA GLY A 265 25.96 -15.83 1.38
C GLY A 265 25.17 -16.41 2.57
N ARG A 266 23.98 -15.90 2.85
CA ARG A 266 23.11 -16.46 3.89
C ARG A 266 22.44 -17.74 3.39
N MET A 267 22.36 -18.75 4.26
CA MET A 267 21.64 -19.98 3.95
C MET A 267 20.14 -19.69 3.82
N PRO A 268 19.49 -20.04 2.70
CA PRO A 268 18.07 -19.79 2.52
C PRO A 268 17.23 -20.63 3.50
N SER A 269 16.08 -20.06 3.88
CA SER A 269 15.04 -20.78 4.60
C SER A 269 14.18 -21.63 3.64
N SER A 270 13.04 -22.13 4.11
CA SER A 270 12.10 -22.88 3.27
C SER A 270 11.70 -22.09 2.02
N VAL A 271 11.54 -22.77 0.91
CA VAL A 271 11.10 -22.21 -0.39
C VAL A 271 12.06 -21.12 -0.96
N GLY A 272 13.28 -21.02 -0.43
CA GLY A 272 14.31 -20.11 -0.94
C GLY A 272 14.27 -18.67 -0.41
N TYR A 273 13.40 -18.35 0.53
CA TYR A 273 13.36 -17.04 1.17
C TYR A 273 14.52 -16.82 2.16
N GLN A 274 14.78 -15.56 2.46
CA GLN A 274 15.78 -15.16 3.47
C GLN A 274 15.37 -15.63 4.87
N PRO A 275 16.34 -16.04 5.71
CA PRO A 275 16.06 -16.44 7.09
C PRO A 275 15.57 -15.27 7.96
N THR A 276 15.84 -14.03 7.52
CA THR A 276 15.47 -12.77 8.19
C THR A 276 14.13 -12.20 7.75
N LEU A 277 13.33 -12.93 6.96
CA LEU A 277 12.09 -12.45 6.37
C LEU A 277 11.14 -11.82 7.38
N GLN A 278 10.87 -12.50 8.49
CA GLN A 278 9.94 -12.01 9.52
C GLN A 278 10.48 -10.76 10.21
N THR A 279 11.78 -10.73 10.51
CA THR A 279 12.41 -9.58 11.17
C THR A 279 12.44 -8.35 10.26
N GLU A 280 12.77 -8.52 8.99
CA GLU A 280 12.79 -7.44 7.99
C GLU A 280 11.39 -6.88 7.73
N MET A 281 10.39 -7.74 7.61
CA MET A 281 9.00 -7.34 7.46
C MET A 281 8.50 -6.64 8.73
N GLY A 282 8.73 -7.22 9.90
CA GLY A 282 8.31 -6.67 11.18
C GLY A 282 8.91 -5.29 11.44
N ALA A 283 10.20 -5.10 11.22
CA ALA A 283 10.88 -3.83 11.41
C ALA A 283 10.26 -2.68 10.58
N ARG A 284 9.75 -2.99 9.39
CA ARG A 284 9.03 -2.02 8.56
C ARG A 284 7.61 -1.80 9.05
N GLN A 285 6.87 -2.88 9.27
CA GLN A 285 5.45 -2.82 9.60
C GLN A 285 5.19 -2.13 10.95
N GLU A 286 6.07 -2.29 11.92
CA GLU A 286 5.95 -1.63 13.23
C GLU A 286 6.16 -0.11 13.19
N ARG A 287 6.78 0.43 12.15
CA ARG A 287 6.88 1.88 11.94
C ARG A 287 5.56 2.49 11.45
N ILE A 288 4.71 1.67 10.83
CA ILE A 288 3.40 2.06 10.29
C ILE A 288 2.38 1.97 11.41
N THR A 289 2.09 3.10 12.06
CA THR A 289 1.18 3.15 13.21
C THR A 289 0.69 4.58 13.44
N SER A 290 -0.34 4.70 14.27
CA SER A 290 -0.77 5.98 14.85
C SER A 290 0.12 6.37 16.02
N THR A 291 0.48 7.64 16.06
CA THR A 291 1.13 8.26 17.22
C THR A 291 0.21 9.33 17.82
N LYS A 292 0.62 9.91 18.94
CA LYS A 292 -0.11 11.03 19.56
C LYS A 292 -0.19 12.29 18.67
N ASN A 293 0.69 12.38 17.67
CA ASN A 293 0.78 13.54 16.78
C ASN A 293 -0.01 13.36 15.47
N GLY A 294 -0.10 12.15 14.96
CA GLY A 294 -0.76 11.85 13.69
C GLY A 294 -0.77 10.35 13.39
N SER A 295 -1.18 9.97 12.20
CA SER A 295 -1.27 8.57 11.81
C SER A 295 -0.63 8.28 10.45
N ILE A 296 -0.13 7.05 10.28
CA ILE A 296 0.16 6.48 8.98
C ILE A 296 -0.73 5.26 8.82
N THR A 297 -1.65 5.31 7.88
CA THR A 297 -2.46 4.17 7.45
C THR A 297 -1.90 3.65 6.14
N SER A 298 -1.56 2.37 6.07
CA SER A 298 -0.98 1.81 4.85
C SER A 298 -1.97 0.95 4.09
N VAL A 299 -1.96 1.13 2.77
CA VAL A 299 -2.62 0.23 1.82
C VAL A 299 -1.52 -0.46 1.02
N GLN A 300 -1.37 -1.75 1.23
CA GLN A 300 -0.29 -2.55 0.69
C GLN A 300 -0.85 -3.53 -0.34
N ALA A 301 -0.47 -3.36 -1.61
CA ALA A 301 -0.80 -4.35 -2.62
C ALA A 301 0.00 -5.62 -2.35
N VAL A 302 -0.69 -6.74 -2.28
CA VAL A 302 -0.10 -8.04 -2.00
C VAL A 302 -0.29 -8.95 -3.20
N TYR A 303 0.82 -9.39 -3.78
CA TYR A 303 0.82 -10.46 -4.78
C TYR A 303 0.97 -11.81 -4.07
N VAL A 304 0.15 -12.75 -4.45
CA VAL A 304 0.18 -14.12 -3.91
C VAL A 304 0.68 -15.05 -5.02
N PRO A 305 1.91 -15.57 -4.91
CA PRO A 305 2.46 -16.49 -5.92
C PRO A 305 1.60 -17.74 -6.07
N ALA A 306 1.22 -18.07 -7.30
CA ALA A 306 0.39 -19.23 -7.63
C ALA A 306 -0.92 -19.35 -6.82
N ASP A 307 -1.45 -18.22 -6.33
CA ASP A 307 -2.62 -18.16 -5.44
C ASP A 307 -2.46 -18.99 -4.14
N ASP A 308 -1.22 -19.28 -3.74
CA ASP A 308 -0.90 -20.04 -2.53
C ASP A 308 -0.73 -19.10 -1.32
N LEU A 309 -1.77 -19.01 -0.51
CA LEU A 309 -1.77 -18.23 0.73
C LEU A 309 -0.83 -18.77 1.81
N THR A 310 -0.34 -19.99 1.65
CA THR A 310 0.61 -20.62 2.60
C THR A 310 2.07 -20.31 2.27
N ASP A 311 2.34 -19.70 1.13
CA ASP A 311 3.68 -19.21 0.80
C ASP A 311 4.20 -18.26 1.90
N PRO A 312 5.47 -18.41 2.34
CA PRO A 312 6.01 -17.63 3.45
C PRO A 312 5.93 -16.11 3.30
N ALA A 313 6.00 -15.58 2.08
CA ALA A 313 5.95 -14.14 1.85
C ALA A 313 4.56 -13.54 2.12
N PRO A 314 3.46 -13.98 1.46
CA PRO A 314 2.12 -13.53 1.82
C PRO A 314 1.75 -13.90 3.25
N ALA A 315 2.07 -15.10 3.74
CA ALA A 315 1.75 -15.51 5.11
C ALA A 315 2.36 -14.56 6.17
N THR A 316 3.62 -14.16 5.99
CA THR A 316 4.28 -13.20 6.88
C THR A 316 3.62 -11.82 6.78
N THR A 317 3.25 -11.38 5.59
CA THR A 317 2.55 -10.11 5.39
C THR A 317 1.18 -10.12 6.07
N PHE A 318 0.39 -11.19 5.90
CA PHE A 318 -0.94 -11.32 6.51
C PHE A 318 -0.93 -11.21 8.02
N ALA A 319 0.11 -11.69 8.68
CA ALA A 319 0.23 -11.61 10.14
C ALA A 319 0.21 -10.16 10.67
N HIS A 320 0.59 -9.20 9.83
CA HIS A 320 0.63 -7.77 10.17
C HIS A 320 -0.61 -6.98 9.74
N LEU A 321 -1.49 -7.56 8.92
CA LEU A 321 -2.63 -6.83 8.38
C LEU A 321 -3.79 -6.72 9.37
N ASP A 322 -4.40 -5.55 9.42
CA ASP A 322 -5.60 -5.25 10.19
C ASP A 322 -6.88 -5.44 9.36
N ALA A 323 -6.79 -5.21 8.06
CA ALA A 323 -7.87 -5.42 7.12
C ALA A 323 -7.37 -6.03 5.81
N LYS A 324 -8.26 -6.76 5.15
CA LYS A 324 -8.05 -7.39 3.84
C LYS A 324 -9.16 -6.94 2.90
N VAL A 325 -8.76 -6.29 1.80
CA VAL A 325 -9.65 -5.90 0.70
C VAL A 325 -9.33 -6.76 -0.52
N VAL A 326 -10.29 -7.53 -0.98
CA VAL A 326 -10.15 -8.42 -2.15
C VAL A 326 -10.91 -7.82 -3.31
N LEU A 327 -10.21 -7.52 -4.40
CA LEU A 327 -10.82 -7.12 -5.67
C LEU A 327 -11.04 -8.34 -6.56
N SER A 328 -12.26 -8.54 -6.98
CA SER A 328 -12.71 -9.75 -7.69
C SER A 328 -13.01 -9.47 -9.16
N ARG A 329 -12.45 -10.30 -10.05
CA ARG A 329 -12.78 -10.24 -11.48
C ARG A 329 -14.25 -10.65 -11.73
N ALA A 330 -14.81 -11.56 -10.96
CA ALA A 330 -16.20 -11.95 -11.08
C ALA A 330 -17.15 -10.77 -10.84
N ILE A 331 -16.80 -9.87 -9.91
CA ILE A 331 -17.58 -8.66 -9.62
C ILE A 331 -17.42 -7.63 -10.75
N THR A 332 -16.21 -7.50 -11.34
CA THR A 332 -16.05 -6.62 -12.52
C THR A 332 -16.88 -7.06 -13.70
N GLN A 333 -17.07 -8.36 -13.90
CA GLN A 333 -17.92 -8.91 -14.97
C GLN A 333 -19.40 -8.57 -14.81
N LEU A 334 -19.83 -8.27 -13.56
CA LEU A 334 -21.18 -7.77 -13.27
C LEU A 334 -21.32 -6.25 -13.47
N GLY A 335 -20.24 -5.57 -13.86
CA GLY A 335 -20.22 -4.10 -13.99
C GLY A 335 -20.27 -3.36 -12.65
N ILE A 336 -19.91 -4.00 -11.56
CA ILE A 336 -19.93 -3.43 -10.20
C ILE A 336 -18.54 -2.89 -9.87
N TYR A 337 -18.45 -1.61 -9.59
CA TYR A 337 -17.23 -0.93 -9.18
C TYR A 337 -17.49 -0.03 -7.95
N PRO A 338 -16.57 0.00 -6.96
CA PRO A 338 -15.34 -0.79 -6.88
C PRO A 338 -15.63 -2.29 -6.78
N ALA A 339 -14.78 -3.10 -7.41
CA ALA A 339 -15.00 -4.54 -7.50
C ALA A 339 -14.55 -5.30 -6.23
N VAL A 340 -14.83 -4.75 -5.07
CA VAL A 340 -14.51 -5.34 -3.76
C VAL A 340 -15.41 -6.53 -3.51
N ASP A 341 -14.82 -7.69 -3.23
CA ASP A 341 -15.57 -8.89 -2.85
C ASP A 341 -16.08 -8.74 -1.41
N PRO A 342 -17.40 -8.69 -1.21
CA PRO A 342 -17.98 -8.43 0.10
C PRO A 342 -17.89 -9.62 1.07
N LEU A 343 -17.63 -10.83 0.57
CA LEU A 343 -17.53 -12.05 1.36
C LEU A 343 -16.08 -12.40 1.69
N ASP A 344 -15.14 -12.12 0.77
CA ASP A 344 -13.72 -12.41 0.94
C ASP A 344 -12.94 -11.27 1.59
N SER A 345 -13.52 -10.08 1.66
CA SER A 345 -12.93 -8.92 2.35
C SER A 345 -13.30 -8.91 3.82
N SER A 346 -12.39 -8.46 4.67
CA SER A 346 -12.59 -8.48 6.13
C SER A 346 -11.77 -7.39 6.84
N SER A 347 -12.17 -7.02 8.04
CA SER A 347 -11.44 -6.13 8.92
C SER A 347 -11.59 -6.51 10.38
N ARG A 348 -10.53 -6.37 11.15
CA ARG A 348 -10.57 -6.52 12.61
C ARG A 348 -11.39 -5.42 13.29
N MET A 349 -11.56 -4.28 12.61
CA MET A 349 -12.37 -3.17 13.10
C MET A 349 -13.87 -3.47 13.08
N LEU A 350 -14.33 -4.46 12.30
CA LEU A 350 -15.74 -4.87 12.27
C LEU A 350 -16.08 -5.71 13.50
N ASP A 351 -16.13 -5.05 14.64
CA ASP A 351 -16.46 -5.56 15.96
C ASP A 351 -17.50 -4.64 16.62
N PRO A 352 -18.57 -5.17 17.23
CA PRO A 352 -19.63 -4.33 17.79
C PRO A 352 -19.15 -3.37 18.88
N ASN A 353 -18.04 -3.69 19.57
CA ASN A 353 -17.46 -2.81 20.59
C ASN A 353 -16.67 -1.61 19.97
N ILE A 354 -16.34 -1.68 18.69
CA ILE A 354 -15.59 -0.64 17.97
C ILE A 354 -16.52 0.18 17.09
N VAL A 355 -17.25 -0.48 16.18
CA VAL A 355 -18.12 0.19 15.21
C VAL A 355 -19.52 0.45 15.73
N GLY A 356 -19.91 -0.16 16.83
CA GLY A 356 -21.27 -0.15 17.38
C GLY A 356 -22.14 -1.27 16.82
N GLU A 357 -23.21 -1.60 17.57
CA GLU A 357 -24.09 -2.72 17.23
C GLU A 357 -24.84 -2.51 15.91
N ASP A 358 -25.28 -1.30 15.62
CA ASP A 358 -26.05 -1.00 14.41
C ASP A 358 -25.23 -1.24 13.14
N HIS A 359 -24.02 -0.70 13.07
CA HIS A 359 -23.10 -0.94 11.96
C HIS A 359 -22.78 -2.43 11.83
N TYR A 360 -22.41 -3.09 12.93
CA TYR A 360 -22.05 -4.50 12.92
C TYR A 360 -23.21 -5.39 12.43
N ASN A 361 -24.42 -5.17 12.93
CA ASN A 361 -25.59 -5.96 12.55
C ASN A 361 -25.97 -5.75 11.07
N VAL A 362 -25.88 -4.52 10.57
CA VAL A 362 -26.14 -4.25 9.15
C VAL A 362 -25.09 -4.92 8.26
N ALA A 363 -23.81 -4.84 8.61
CA ALA A 363 -22.73 -5.48 7.86
C ALA A 363 -22.90 -7.01 7.84
N ARG A 364 -23.22 -7.61 8.97
CA ARG A 364 -23.48 -9.06 9.05
C ARG A 364 -24.73 -9.46 8.26
N GLY A 365 -25.80 -8.70 8.35
CA GLY A 365 -27.01 -8.95 7.56
C GLY A 365 -26.73 -8.89 6.05
N VAL A 366 -25.94 -7.94 5.60
CA VAL A 366 -25.50 -7.87 4.19
C VAL A 366 -24.71 -9.12 3.80
N GLN A 367 -23.75 -9.54 4.62
CA GLN A 367 -22.96 -10.74 4.35
C GLN A 367 -23.81 -12.01 4.32
N GLU A 368 -24.75 -12.17 5.24
CA GLU A 368 -25.66 -13.32 5.31
C GLU A 368 -26.54 -13.41 4.07
N VAL A 369 -27.13 -12.31 3.65
CA VAL A 369 -27.97 -12.26 2.43
C VAL A 369 -27.16 -12.59 1.19
N LEU A 370 -25.95 -12.05 1.05
CA LEU A 370 -25.08 -12.33 -0.07
C LEU A 370 -24.55 -13.77 -0.07
N GLN A 371 -24.23 -14.31 1.10
CA GLN A 371 -23.83 -15.71 1.24
C GLN A 371 -24.95 -16.66 0.85
N LYS A 372 -26.15 -16.41 1.33
CA LYS A 372 -27.34 -17.19 0.97
C LYS A 372 -27.61 -17.12 -0.55
N TYR A 373 -27.48 -15.96 -1.13
CA TYR A 373 -27.61 -15.79 -2.58
C TYR A 373 -26.59 -16.61 -3.35
N LYS A 374 -25.33 -16.60 -2.90
CA LYS A 374 -24.26 -17.41 -3.51
C LYS A 374 -24.60 -18.91 -3.49
N GLU A 375 -25.13 -19.41 -2.40
CA GLU A 375 -25.59 -20.80 -2.27
C GLU A 375 -26.76 -21.14 -3.18
N LEU A 376 -27.66 -20.18 -3.41
CA LEU A 376 -28.82 -20.35 -4.29
C LEU A 376 -28.48 -20.25 -5.79
N GLN A 377 -27.33 -19.67 -6.15
CA GLN A 377 -26.97 -19.48 -7.56
C GLN A 377 -26.92 -20.77 -8.37
N ASP A 378 -26.41 -21.87 -7.79
CA ASP A 378 -26.34 -23.17 -8.47
C ASP A 378 -27.75 -23.73 -8.70
N ILE A 379 -28.64 -23.55 -7.73
CA ILE A 379 -30.05 -23.97 -7.85
C ILE A 379 -30.74 -23.16 -8.92
N ILE A 380 -30.53 -21.82 -8.95
CA ILE A 380 -31.12 -20.95 -9.96
C ILE A 380 -30.63 -21.31 -11.36
N ALA A 381 -29.34 -21.63 -11.51
CA ALA A 381 -28.74 -21.98 -12.79
C ALA A 381 -29.29 -23.33 -13.33
N MET A 382 -29.57 -24.29 -12.45
CA MET A 382 -30.06 -25.62 -12.85
C MET A 382 -31.56 -25.69 -13.03
N LEU A 383 -32.32 -25.09 -12.11
CA LEU A 383 -33.76 -25.26 -12.02
C LEU A 383 -34.57 -23.99 -12.34
N GLY A 384 -33.95 -22.85 -12.35
CA GLY A 384 -34.59 -21.55 -12.54
C GLY A 384 -35.12 -20.92 -11.24
N MET A 385 -35.47 -19.63 -11.33
CA MET A 385 -36.00 -18.86 -10.20
C MET A 385 -37.34 -19.35 -9.68
N GLU A 386 -38.13 -19.97 -10.54
CA GLU A 386 -39.50 -20.41 -10.20
C GLU A 386 -39.53 -21.52 -9.14
N GLU A 387 -38.49 -22.33 -9.07
CA GLU A 387 -38.36 -23.44 -8.12
C GLU A 387 -37.94 -23.00 -6.71
N LEU A 388 -37.61 -21.74 -6.53
CA LEU A 388 -37.26 -21.19 -5.21
C LEU A 388 -38.50 -20.97 -4.34
N SER A 389 -38.35 -21.12 -3.03
CA SER A 389 -39.37 -20.71 -2.08
C SER A 389 -39.63 -19.19 -2.15
N GLU A 390 -40.78 -18.71 -1.74
CA GLU A 390 -41.07 -17.27 -1.74
C GLU A 390 -40.09 -16.50 -0.84
N GLU A 391 -39.63 -17.07 0.26
CA GLU A 391 -38.61 -16.50 1.11
C GLU A 391 -37.24 -16.37 0.40
N ASP A 392 -36.82 -17.40 -0.33
CA ASP A 392 -35.61 -17.39 -1.11
C ASP A 392 -35.66 -16.38 -2.28
N LYS A 393 -36.83 -16.26 -2.93
CA LYS A 393 -37.05 -15.24 -3.97
C LYS A 393 -36.86 -13.82 -3.44
N ILE A 394 -37.39 -13.52 -2.25
CA ILE A 394 -37.22 -12.23 -1.59
C ILE A 394 -35.73 -12.02 -1.25
N THR A 395 -35.07 -13.02 -0.72
CA THR A 395 -33.65 -12.98 -0.38
C THR A 395 -32.79 -12.70 -1.62
N VAL A 396 -33.05 -13.38 -2.74
CA VAL A 396 -32.36 -13.15 -4.02
C VAL A 396 -32.60 -11.74 -4.54
N ALA A 397 -33.84 -11.24 -4.48
CA ALA A 397 -34.17 -9.90 -4.93
C ALA A 397 -33.43 -8.82 -4.12
N ARG A 398 -33.39 -8.97 -2.79
CA ARG A 398 -32.63 -8.08 -1.89
C ARG A 398 -31.13 -8.21 -2.10
N ALA A 399 -30.61 -9.43 -2.27
CA ALA A 399 -29.18 -9.65 -2.54
C ALA A 399 -28.69 -8.94 -3.82
N ARG A 400 -29.48 -8.99 -4.89
CA ARG A 400 -29.16 -8.29 -6.14
C ARG A 400 -29.16 -6.78 -5.97
N LYS A 401 -30.11 -6.22 -5.19
CA LYS A 401 -30.12 -4.79 -4.84
C LYS A 401 -28.90 -4.42 -4.02
N ILE A 402 -28.54 -5.23 -3.02
CA ILE A 402 -27.36 -5.04 -2.18
C ILE A 402 -26.08 -5.05 -3.03
N GLN A 403 -25.90 -6.05 -3.91
CA GLN A 403 -24.73 -6.10 -4.80
C GLN A 403 -24.58 -4.83 -5.63
N ARG A 404 -25.67 -4.35 -6.22
CA ARG A 404 -25.67 -3.14 -7.04
C ARG A 404 -25.46 -1.87 -6.20
N PHE A 405 -26.01 -1.82 -5.00
CA PHE A 405 -25.84 -0.70 -4.08
C PHE A 405 -24.44 -0.64 -3.46
N LEU A 406 -23.67 -1.72 -3.45
CA LEU A 406 -22.25 -1.72 -3.12
C LEU A 406 -21.41 -1.00 -4.16
N SER A 407 -21.89 -0.82 -5.39
CA SER A 407 -21.25 0.01 -6.39
C SER A 407 -21.37 1.49 -6.04
N GLN A 408 -20.42 2.29 -6.51
CA GLN A 408 -20.37 3.71 -6.22
C GLN A 408 -19.61 4.45 -7.32
N PRO A 409 -20.10 5.60 -7.79
CA PRO A 409 -19.35 6.42 -8.74
C PRO A 409 -18.20 7.12 -8.04
N PHE A 410 -17.00 7.05 -8.64
CA PHE A 410 -15.79 7.65 -8.14
C PHE A 410 -15.49 8.98 -8.80
N PHE A 411 -14.95 9.94 -8.03
CA PHE A 411 -14.53 11.24 -8.55
C PHE A 411 -13.48 11.09 -9.65
N VAL A 412 -12.49 10.22 -9.43
CA VAL A 412 -11.40 9.99 -10.37
C VAL A 412 -11.84 9.27 -11.65
N ALA A 413 -13.00 8.64 -11.65
CA ALA A 413 -13.55 7.93 -12.81
C ALA A 413 -14.62 8.73 -13.59
N THR A 414 -14.96 9.93 -13.16
CA THR A 414 -16.03 10.75 -13.74
C THR A 414 -15.88 10.94 -15.26
N GLN A 415 -14.67 11.22 -15.74
CA GLN A 415 -14.41 11.43 -17.16
C GLN A 415 -14.55 10.14 -18.00
N PHE A 416 -14.45 8.96 -17.42
CA PHE A 416 -14.60 7.68 -18.12
C PHE A 416 -16.03 7.14 -18.04
N THR A 417 -16.70 7.36 -16.91
CA THR A 417 -18.03 6.80 -16.64
C THR A 417 -19.17 7.75 -16.97
N GLY A 418 -18.91 9.06 -16.98
CA GLY A 418 -19.92 10.10 -17.12
C GLY A 418 -20.78 10.31 -15.85
N PHE A 419 -20.52 9.57 -14.77
CA PHE A 419 -21.19 9.75 -13.49
C PHE A 419 -20.39 10.70 -12.61
N GLU A 420 -21.08 11.62 -11.93
CA GLU A 420 -20.48 12.47 -10.92
C GLU A 420 -20.07 11.62 -9.71
N GLY A 421 -18.83 11.78 -9.25
CA GLY A 421 -18.31 11.06 -8.08
C GLY A 421 -19.10 11.37 -6.81
N ARG A 422 -19.13 10.42 -5.89
CA ARG A 422 -19.85 10.54 -4.62
C ARG A 422 -18.97 10.06 -3.47
N TYR A 423 -18.78 10.93 -2.47
CA TYR A 423 -18.34 10.55 -1.13
C TYR A 423 -19.60 10.21 -0.32
N VAL A 424 -19.66 9.05 0.26
CA VAL A 424 -20.83 8.62 1.04
C VAL A 424 -20.42 8.47 2.51
N PRO A 425 -20.93 9.33 3.40
CA PRO A 425 -20.68 9.20 4.83
C PRO A 425 -21.15 7.84 5.37
N ILE A 426 -20.40 7.31 6.34
CA ILE A 426 -20.65 5.98 6.89
C ILE A 426 -22.08 5.82 7.44
N ASN A 427 -22.64 6.85 8.06
CA ASN A 427 -24.00 6.82 8.59
C ASN A 427 -25.04 6.64 7.48
N GLU A 428 -24.86 7.30 6.33
CA GLU A 428 -25.73 7.15 5.17
C GLU A 428 -25.61 5.76 4.55
N THR A 429 -24.40 5.21 4.54
CA THR A 429 -24.14 3.84 4.10
C THR A 429 -24.88 2.84 4.96
N ILE A 430 -24.73 2.91 6.27
CA ILE A 430 -25.41 2.02 7.22
C ILE A 430 -26.92 2.12 7.05
N GLN A 431 -27.46 3.33 7.00
CA GLN A 431 -28.89 3.56 6.85
C GLN A 431 -29.44 2.97 5.55
N GLY A 432 -28.77 3.19 4.42
CA GLY A 432 -29.19 2.69 3.12
C GLY A 432 -29.26 1.15 3.07
N PHE A 433 -28.21 0.47 3.53
CA PHE A 433 -28.20 -0.99 3.57
C PHE A 433 -29.20 -1.57 4.58
N LYS A 434 -29.38 -0.91 5.73
CA LYS A 434 -30.40 -1.27 6.71
C LYS A 434 -31.81 -1.26 6.11
N GLU A 435 -32.16 -0.22 5.39
CA GLU A 435 -33.46 -0.10 4.74
C GLU A 435 -33.68 -1.16 3.66
N ILE A 436 -32.66 -1.55 2.91
CA ILE A 436 -32.75 -2.63 1.94
C ILE A 436 -32.98 -3.96 2.65
N LEU A 437 -32.25 -4.24 3.73
CA LEU A 437 -32.40 -5.47 4.53
C LEU A 437 -33.79 -5.58 5.16
N GLU A 438 -34.35 -4.45 5.63
CA GLU A 438 -35.69 -4.38 6.21
C GLU A 438 -36.81 -4.47 5.16
N GLY A 439 -36.47 -4.45 3.87
CA GLY A 439 -37.43 -4.56 2.77
C GLY A 439 -38.20 -3.30 2.43
N LYS A 440 -37.76 -2.12 2.93
CA LYS A 440 -38.44 -0.84 2.66
C LYS A 440 -38.45 -0.46 1.16
N HIS A 441 -37.58 -1.06 0.39
CA HIS A 441 -37.37 -0.76 -1.03
C HIS A 441 -37.56 -2.00 -1.91
N ASP A 442 -38.35 -2.97 -1.47
CA ASP A 442 -38.58 -4.22 -2.20
C ASP A 442 -39.31 -3.99 -3.54
N ASP A 443 -40.10 -2.93 -3.65
CA ASP A 443 -40.83 -2.50 -4.83
C ASP A 443 -39.95 -1.78 -5.88
N ILE A 444 -38.73 -1.34 -5.54
CA ILE A 444 -37.85 -0.64 -6.45
C ILE A 444 -37.03 -1.62 -7.29
N PRO A 445 -37.02 -1.48 -8.62
CA PRO A 445 -36.21 -2.34 -9.50
C PRO A 445 -34.72 -2.26 -9.17
N GLU A 446 -34.02 -3.38 -9.20
CA GLU A 446 -32.62 -3.50 -8.83
C GLU A 446 -31.65 -2.57 -9.61
N GLY A 447 -32.02 -2.21 -10.86
CA GLY A 447 -31.22 -1.31 -11.70
C GLY A 447 -31.02 0.08 -11.12
N HIS A 448 -31.94 0.58 -10.31
CA HIS A 448 -31.87 1.89 -9.67
C HIS A 448 -30.77 2.00 -8.60
N PHE A 449 -30.31 0.86 -8.09
CA PHE A 449 -29.27 0.78 -7.04
C PHE A 449 -27.84 0.82 -7.62
N LEU A 450 -27.67 0.59 -8.92
CA LEU A 450 -26.34 0.59 -9.56
C LEU A 450 -25.77 2.00 -9.65
N ASN A 451 -24.52 2.17 -9.22
CA ASN A 451 -23.83 3.46 -9.22
C ASN A 451 -24.63 4.58 -8.50
N ALA A 452 -25.31 4.23 -7.43
CA ALA A 452 -25.91 5.19 -6.53
C ALA A 452 -24.92 5.58 -5.43
N GLY A 453 -24.97 6.80 -4.94
CA GLY A 453 -24.26 7.22 -3.76
C GLY A 453 -24.97 6.69 -2.51
N ASN A 454 -25.92 7.45 -1.98
CA ASN A 454 -26.75 7.04 -0.85
C ASN A 454 -28.13 6.52 -1.31
N ILE A 455 -28.99 6.18 -0.35
CA ILE A 455 -30.34 5.68 -0.65
C ILE A 455 -31.24 6.74 -1.27
N ASP A 456 -31.04 8.02 -0.96
CA ASP A 456 -31.81 9.13 -1.54
C ASP A 456 -31.56 9.28 -3.04
N ASP A 457 -30.34 8.96 -3.51
CA ASP A 457 -30.03 8.91 -4.94
C ASP A 457 -30.86 7.82 -5.65
N VAL A 458 -31.07 6.68 -5.00
CA VAL A 458 -31.94 5.62 -5.53
C VAL A 458 -33.37 6.08 -5.62
N LEU A 459 -33.88 6.70 -4.56
CA LEU A 459 -35.26 7.22 -4.51
C LEU A 459 -35.52 8.34 -5.52
N ALA A 460 -34.51 9.16 -5.79
CA ALA A 460 -34.60 10.20 -6.80
C ALA A 460 -34.73 9.67 -8.23
N ARG A 461 -34.22 8.45 -8.50
CA ARG A 461 -34.31 7.80 -9.82
C ARG A 461 -35.68 7.13 -10.08
N VAL A 462 -36.47 6.93 -9.05
CA VAL A 462 -37.83 6.34 -9.14
C VAL A 462 -38.89 7.40 -9.51
N LYS A 463 -38.61 8.66 -9.22
CA LYS A 463 -39.47 9.81 -9.57
C LYS A 463 -39.29 10.22 -11.01
#